data_619249d714d8c58eb789afaafa859816
#
_entry.id   619249d714d8c58eb789afaafa859816
#
_cell.length_a   1.000
_cell.length_b   1.000
_cell.length_c   1.000
_cell.angle_alpha   90.00
_cell.angle_beta   90.00
_cell.angle_gamma   90.00
#
_symmetry.space_group_name_H-M   'P 1'
#
loop_
_entity.id
_entity.type
_entity.pdbx_description
1 polymer ?
#
loop_
_entity_poly.entity_id
_entity_poly.type
_entity_poly.pdbx_seq_one_letter_code
_entity_poly.pdbx_strand_id
1 'polypeptide(L)'
;EAKVPFFSISGSDFVEMFVGVGASRVRDMFEQAQKNSPCIIFIDEIDAVGRHRGAGMGGGHDEREQTLNQLLVEMDGFDGNEGVIVVAATNRPDVLDPALLRPGRFDRQVVVDLPDLRGREQILKVHMKKVPLSKDVDALVIARGTPGFSGADLANLINEAALFAARYGDKKVNQNHLDLAKDKIMMGPERK
;
A
#
# COMPACT_ATOMS: atom_id res chain seq x y z
N GLU A 1 -14.24 -11.18 4.37
CA GLU A 1 -15.62 -11.46 3.95
C GLU A 1 -15.70 -12.63 2.95
N ALA A 2 -14.79 -12.69 1.96
CA ALA A 2 -14.82 -13.72 0.93
C ALA A 2 -14.42 -15.12 1.41
N LYS A 3 -13.74 -15.24 2.54
CA LYS A 3 -13.29 -16.51 3.17
C LYS A 3 -12.53 -17.44 2.21
N VAL A 4 -11.67 -16.88 1.38
CA VAL A 4 -10.81 -17.61 0.46
C VAL A 4 -9.33 -17.35 0.80
N PRO A 5 -8.40 -18.23 0.38
CA PRO A 5 -6.98 -17.97 0.53
C PRO A 5 -6.57 -16.64 -0.09
N PHE A 6 -5.67 -15.94 0.57
CA PHE A 6 -5.19 -14.62 0.18
C PHE A 6 -3.67 -14.62 0.12
N PHE A 7 -3.13 -14.31 -1.05
CA PHE A 7 -1.69 -14.17 -1.26
C PHE A 7 -1.34 -12.70 -1.42
N SER A 8 -0.40 -12.21 -0.64
CA SER A 8 0.03 -10.80 -0.69
C SER A 8 1.52 -10.72 -1.00
N ILE A 9 1.88 -9.86 -1.93
CA ILE A 9 3.26 -9.60 -2.29
C ILE A 9 3.41 -8.11 -2.65
N SER A 10 4.61 -7.56 -2.45
CA SER A 10 4.96 -6.23 -2.94
C SER A 10 5.69 -6.32 -4.27
N GLY A 11 5.36 -5.42 -5.21
CA GLY A 11 6.07 -5.32 -6.48
C GLY A 11 7.57 -5.07 -6.29
N SER A 12 7.98 -4.38 -5.24
CA SER A 12 9.39 -4.18 -4.90
C SER A 12 10.15 -5.48 -4.62
N ASP A 13 9.48 -6.49 -4.08
CA ASP A 13 10.09 -7.79 -3.81
C ASP A 13 10.53 -8.53 -5.09
N PHE A 14 9.93 -8.20 -6.22
CA PHE A 14 10.30 -8.80 -7.51
C PHE A 14 11.52 -8.14 -8.16
N VAL A 15 11.83 -6.89 -7.83
CA VAL A 15 12.90 -6.11 -8.50
C VAL A 15 14.21 -6.09 -7.74
N GLU A 16 14.22 -6.48 -6.47
CA GLU A 16 15.44 -6.56 -5.63
C GLU A 16 16.26 -7.84 -5.86
N MET A 17 15.95 -8.60 -6.89
CA MET A 17 16.48 -9.93 -7.11
C MET A 17 17.43 -10.00 -8.30
N PHE A 18 18.24 -11.07 -8.33
CA PHE A 18 19.09 -11.43 -9.48
C PHE A 18 18.26 -11.66 -10.75
N VAL A 19 18.91 -11.51 -11.91
CA VAL A 19 18.28 -11.67 -13.23
C VAL A 19 17.45 -12.95 -13.31
N GLY A 20 16.20 -12.83 -13.76
CA GLY A 20 15.27 -13.94 -13.96
C GLY A 20 14.58 -14.47 -12.71
N VAL A 21 15.00 -14.07 -11.51
CA VAL A 21 14.39 -14.53 -10.25
C VAL A 21 13.01 -13.90 -10.04
N GLY A 22 12.86 -12.64 -10.42
CA GLY A 22 11.55 -11.95 -10.35
C GLY A 22 10.49 -12.63 -11.20
N ALA A 23 10.82 -12.96 -12.45
CA ALA A 23 9.92 -13.67 -13.36
C ALA A 23 9.57 -15.08 -12.84
N SER A 24 10.54 -15.82 -12.30
CA SER A 24 10.28 -17.12 -11.67
C SER A 24 9.34 -17.01 -10.48
N ARG A 25 9.48 -16.00 -9.64
CA ARG A 25 8.60 -15.76 -8.50
C ARG A 25 7.17 -15.44 -8.92
N VAL A 26 7.00 -14.65 -9.96
CA VAL A 26 5.68 -14.37 -10.52
C VAL A 26 5.03 -15.66 -10.95
N ARG A 27 5.74 -16.49 -11.71
CA ARG A 27 5.24 -17.78 -12.18
C ARG A 27 4.85 -18.70 -11.02
N ASP A 28 5.72 -18.84 -10.02
CA ASP A 28 5.49 -19.69 -8.86
C ASP A 28 4.28 -19.23 -8.05
N MET A 29 4.11 -17.93 -7.88
CA MET A 29 2.97 -17.35 -7.18
C MET A 29 1.66 -17.68 -7.90
N PHE A 30 1.60 -17.55 -9.21
CA PHE A 30 0.41 -17.87 -9.98
C PHE A 30 0.12 -19.38 -10.03
N GLU A 31 1.14 -20.22 -10.09
CA GLU A 31 0.98 -21.68 -9.97
C GLU A 31 0.39 -22.08 -8.62
N GLN A 32 0.87 -21.49 -7.54
CA GLN A 32 0.32 -21.73 -6.20
C GLN A 32 -1.12 -21.23 -6.07
N ALA A 33 -1.42 -20.07 -6.64
CA ALA A 33 -2.76 -19.53 -6.64
C ALA A 33 -3.74 -20.46 -7.38
N GLN A 34 -3.35 -21.01 -8.53
CA GLN A 34 -4.16 -21.97 -9.27
C GLN A 34 -4.47 -23.24 -8.47
N LYS A 35 -3.47 -23.74 -7.72
CA LYS A 35 -3.64 -24.93 -6.86
C LYS A 35 -4.55 -24.68 -5.66
N ASN A 36 -4.69 -23.42 -5.23
CA ASN A 36 -5.51 -23.02 -4.09
C ASN A 36 -6.75 -22.24 -4.49
N SER A 37 -7.16 -22.34 -5.75
CA SER A 37 -8.36 -21.68 -6.27
C SER A 37 -9.64 -22.21 -5.57
N PRO A 38 -10.63 -21.37 -5.25
CA PRO A 38 -10.66 -19.92 -5.45
C PRO A 38 -9.77 -19.15 -4.45
N CYS A 39 -9.07 -18.13 -4.95
CA CYS A 39 -8.19 -17.31 -4.10
C CYS A 39 -8.04 -15.89 -4.65
N ILE A 40 -7.40 -15.03 -3.86
CA ILE A 40 -7.09 -13.65 -4.23
C ILE A 40 -5.57 -13.47 -4.16
N ILE A 41 -4.99 -12.90 -5.22
CA ILE A 41 -3.62 -12.39 -5.23
C ILE A 41 -3.67 -10.88 -5.09
N PHE A 42 -2.98 -10.34 -4.11
CA PHE A 42 -2.81 -8.90 -3.92
C PHE A 42 -1.37 -8.50 -4.18
N ILE A 43 -1.16 -7.57 -5.11
CA ILE A 43 0.16 -7.03 -5.44
C ILE A 43 0.18 -5.55 -5.06
N ASP A 44 0.87 -5.23 -3.97
CA ASP A 44 1.10 -3.85 -3.58
C ASP A 44 2.26 -3.25 -4.37
N GLU A 45 2.26 -1.94 -4.52
CA GLU A 45 3.32 -1.22 -5.23
C GLU A 45 3.60 -1.80 -6.63
N ILE A 46 2.56 -2.04 -7.40
CA ILE A 46 2.68 -2.63 -8.74
C ILE A 46 3.54 -1.76 -9.68
N ASP A 47 3.64 -0.47 -9.43
CA ASP A 47 4.47 0.47 -10.18
C ASP A 47 5.97 0.13 -10.10
N ALA A 48 6.43 -0.59 -9.09
CA ALA A 48 7.81 -1.07 -9.02
C ALA A 48 8.17 -2.01 -10.18
N VAL A 49 7.22 -2.80 -10.64
CA VAL A 49 7.37 -3.76 -11.75
C VAL A 49 6.78 -3.22 -13.04
N GLY A 50 5.65 -2.54 -12.95
CA GLY A 50 4.79 -2.16 -14.05
C GLY A 50 5.06 -0.79 -14.65
N ARG A 51 6.25 -0.22 -14.50
CA ARG A 51 6.59 1.09 -15.07
C ARG A 51 6.66 1.05 -16.60
N HIS A 52 6.30 2.19 -17.19
CA HIS A 52 6.35 2.40 -18.63
C HIS A 52 7.72 2.07 -19.22
N ARG A 53 7.74 1.36 -20.35
CA ARG A 53 8.95 0.99 -21.08
C ARG A 53 9.63 2.20 -21.69
N GLY A 54 10.96 2.21 -21.68
CA GLY A 54 11.77 3.19 -22.41
C GLY A 54 12.13 4.47 -21.66
N ALA A 55 11.78 4.61 -20.39
CA ALA A 55 12.02 5.82 -19.61
C ALA A 55 13.37 5.87 -18.87
N GLY A 56 14.38 5.11 -19.26
CA GLY A 56 15.65 5.20 -18.59
C GLY A 56 16.77 4.36 -19.20
N MET A 57 17.98 4.85 -19.08
CA MET A 57 19.20 4.15 -19.49
C MET A 57 19.86 3.56 -18.24
N GLY A 58 19.75 2.25 -18.03
CA GLY A 58 20.45 1.56 -16.95
C GLY A 58 20.12 0.06 -16.86
N GLY A 59 21.06 -0.73 -16.37
CA GLY A 59 21.03 -2.19 -16.34
C GLY A 59 19.97 -2.87 -15.47
N GLY A 60 19.08 -2.13 -14.82
CA GLY A 60 17.94 -2.66 -14.07
C GLY A 60 16.64 -2.79 -14.89
N HIS A 61 16.64 -2.34 -16.14
CA HIS A 61 15.45 -2.33 -16.98
C HIS A 61 15.10 -3.71 -17.51
N ASP A 62 16.08 -4.52 -17.88
CA ASP A 62 15.85 -5.84 -18.44
C ASP A 62 15.15 -6.77 -17.46
N GLU A 63 15.46 -6.69 -16.17
CA GLU A 63 14.82 -7.49 -15.12
C GLU A 63 13.38 -7.08 -14.87
N ARG A 64 13.11 -5.77 -14.82
CA ARG A 64 11.75 -5.25 -14.69
C ARG A 64 10.89 -5.63 -15.87
N GLU A 65 11.42 -5.51 -17.08
CA GLU A 65 10.71 -5.89 -18.30
C GLU A 65 10.39 -7.39 -18.33
N GLN A 66 11.35 -8.24 -17.95
CA GLN A 66 11.12 -9.68 -17.86
C GLN A 66 10.05 -10.02 -16.83
N THR A 67 10.10 -9.42 -15.67
CA THR A 67 9.12 -9.63 -14.60
C THR A 67 7.74 -9.13 -15.02
N LEU A 68 7.67 -7.95 -15.63
CA LEU A 68 6.42 -7.41 -16.15
C LEU A 68 5.84 -8.31 -17.25
N ASN A 69 6.66 -8.75 -18.20
CA ASN A 69 6.22 -9.64 -19.28
C ASN A 69 5.70 -10.97 -18.72
N GLN A 70 6.37 -11.54 -17.72
CA GLN A 70 5.90 -12.75 -17.06
C GLN A 70 4.57 -12.52 -16.35
N LEU A 71 4.39 -11.40 -15.69
CA LEU A 71 3.13 -11.02 -15.06
C LEU A 71 1.99 -10.95 -16.10
N LEU A 72 2.24 -10.30 -17.23
CA LEU A 72 1.26 -10.19 -18.31
C LEU A 72 0.91 -11.55 -18.92
N VAL A 73 1.91 -12.42 -19.12
CA VAL A 73 1.71 -13.79 -19.62
C VAL A 73 0.85 -14.59 -18.65
N GLU A 74 1.14 -14.54 -17.36
CA GLU A 74 0.36 -15.26 -16.35
C GLU A 74 -1.08 -14.74 -16.27
N MET A 75 -1.28 -13.43 -16.34
CA MET A 75 -2.64 -12.85 -16.34
C MET A 75 -3.43 -13.22 -17.59
N ASP A 76 -2.78 -13.24 -18.75
CA ASP A 76 -3.41 -13.63 -20.01
C ASP A 76 -3.75 -15.14 -20.06
N GLY A 77 -3.00 -15.95 -19.31
CA GLY A 77 -3.23 -17.37 -19.16
C GLY A 77 -4.40 -17.75 -18.26
N PHE A 78 -4.96 -16.80 -17.51
CA PHE A 78 -6.16 -17.03 -16.73
C PHE A 78 -7.40 -16.83 -17.60
N ASP A 79 -8.07 -17.90 -17.91
CA ASP A 79 -9.45 -17.80 -18.32
C ASP A 79 -10.28 -17.36 -17.12
N GLY A 80 -11.22 -16.43 -17.30
CA GLY A 80 -11.98 -15.80 -16.23
C GLY A 80 -12.79 -16.74 -15.32
N ASN A 81 -12.64 -18.03 -15.48
CA ASN A 81 -13.34 -19.08 -14.73
C ASN A 81 -12.45 -19.86 -13.74
N GLU A 82 -11.18 -19.53 -13.61
CA GLU A 82 -10.26 -20.30 -12.77
C GLU A 82 -10.32 -19.95 -11.29
N GLY A 83 -11.14 -18.97 -10.91
CA GLY A 83 -11.37 -18.62 -9.51
C GLY A 83 -10.20 -17.87 -8.87
N VAL A 84 -9.29 -17.31 -9.64
CA VAL A 84 -8.20 -16.45 -9.14
C VAL A 84 -8.50 -14.99 -9.49
N ILE A 85 -8.59 -14.16 -8.47
CA ILE A 85 -8.76 -12.72 -8.62
C ILE A 85 -7.44 -12.03 -8.30
N VAL A 86 -6.96 -11.20 -9.22
CA VAL A 86 -5.76 -10.41 -9.03
C VAL A 86 -6.15 -8.96 -8.74
N VAL A 87 -5.69 -8.46 -7.62
CA VAL A 87 -5.86 -7.07 -7.19
C VAL A 87 -4.49 -6.43 -7.06
N ALA A 88 -4.29 -5.27 -7.63
CA ALA A 88 -3.05 -4.52 -7.48
C ALA A 88 -3.31 -3.11 -6.97
N ALA A 89 -2.35 -2.56 -6.26
CA ALA A 89 -2.40 -1.20 -5.74
C ALA A 89 -1.17 -0.41 -6.17
N THR A 90 -1.38 0.88 -6.41
CA THR A 90 -0.30 1.83 -6.70
C THR A 90 -0.67 3.23 -6.22
N ASN A 91 0.33 3.98 -5.76
CA ASN A 91 0.23 5.42 -5.53
C ASN A 91 0.65 6.23 -6.78
N ARG A 92 1.12 5.56 -7.82
CA ARG A 92 1.66 6.18 -9.04
C ARG A 92 1.01 5.59 -10.30
N PRO A 93 -0.30 5.81 -10.51
CA PRO A 93 -0.97 5.29 -11.69
C PRO A 93 -0.45 5.89 -13.00
N ASP A 94 0.14 7.09 -12.93
CA ASP A 94 0.71 7.82 -14.05
C ASP A 94 1.92 7.14 -14.70
N VAL A 95 2.67 6.34 -13.95
CA VAL A 95 3.87 5.66 -14.44
C VAL A 95 3.64 4.23 -14.92
N LEU A 96 2.42 3.70 -14.76
CA LEU A 96 2.11 2.34 -15.16
C LEU A 96 2.14 2.15 -16.68
N ASP A 97 2.68 1.01 -17.10
CA ASP A 97 2.64 0.62 -18.50
C ASP A 97 1.18 0.41 -18.96
N PRO A 98 0.75 1.04 -20.05
CA PRO A 98 -0.61 0.87 -20.57
C PRO A 98 -1.00 -0.59 -20.84
N ALA A 99 -0.02 -1.46 -21.08
CA ALA A 99 -0.27 -2.88 -21.27
C ALA A 99 -0.95 -3.57 -20.08
N LEU A 100 -0.70 -3.08 -18.85
CA LEU A 100 -1.35 -3.58 -17.65
C LEU A 100 -2.85 -3.25 -17.58
N LEU A 101 -3.25 -2.20 -18.24
CA LEU A 101 -4.62 -1.66 -18.17
C LEU A 101 -5.51 -2.13 -19.33
N ARG A 102 -5.00 -3.02 -20.18
CA ARG A 102 -5.77 -3.60 -21.29
C ARG A 102 -6.88 -4.53 -20.80
N PRO A 103 -7.95 -4.71 -21.60
CA PRO A 103 -9.01 -5.67 -21.27
C PRO A 103 -8.47 -7.09 -21.00
N GLY A 104 -9.01 -7.75 -19.98
CA GLY A 104 -8.55 -9.05 -19.53
C GLY A 104 -7.40 -9.02 -18.52
N ARG A 105 -6.82 -7.85 -18.29
CA ARG A 105 -5.80 -7.60 -17.26
C ARG A 105 -6.41 -6.75 -16.15
N PHE A 106 -5.77 -5.64 -15.75
CA PHE A 106 -6.37 -4.70 -14.78
C PHE A 106 -7.36 -3.78 -15.48
N ASP A 107 -8.48 -4.32 -15.86
CA ASP A 107 -9.53 -3.64 -16.62
C ASP A 107 -10.48 -2.82 -15.72
N ARG A 108 -10.56 -3.14 -14.45
CA ARG A 108 -11.29 -2.37 -13.46
C ARG A 108 -10.35 -1.53 -12.61
N GLN A 109 -10.56 -0.23 -12.63
CA GLN A 109 -9.77 0.72 -11.88
C GLN A 109 -10.64 1.40 -10.84
N VAL A 110 -10.16 1.42 -9.61
CA VAL A 110 -10.82 2.08 -8.49
C VAL A 110 -9.85 3.10 -7.90
N VAL A 111 -10.28 4.35 -7.82
CA VAL A 111 -9.54 5.41 -7.15
C VAL A 111 -9.97 5.46 -5.70
N VAL A 112 -9.00 5.34 -4.79
CA VAL A 112 -9.23 5.53 -3.35
C VAL A 112 -8.80 6.94 -3.00
N ASP A 113 -9.78 7.81 -2.79
CA ASP A 113 -9.55 9.19 -2.42
C ASP A 113 -9.07 9.32 -0.97
N LEU A 114 -8.49 10.49 -0.65
CA LEU A 114 -8.18 10.84 0.73
C LEU A 114 -9.47 10.84 1.56
N PRO A 115 -9.40 10.39 2.83
CA PRO A 115 -10.59 10.37 3.68
C PRO A 115 -11.09 11.78 3.98
N ASP A 116 -12.40 11.92 4.02
CA ASP A 116 -13.08 13.12 4.51
C ASP A 116 -13.00 13.21 6.05
N LEU A 117 -13.63 14.24 6.62
CA LEU A 117 -13.63 14.44 8.07
C LEU A 117 -14.13 13.20 8.85
N ARG A 118 -15.23 12.60 8.42
CA ARG A 118 -15.79 11.41 9.07
C ARG A 118 -14.89 10.20 8.88
N GLY A 119 -14.33 10.04 7.70
CA GLY A 119 -13.37 8.99 7.41
C GLY A 119 -12.13 9.11 8.28
N ARG A 120 -11.58 10.31 8.44
CA ARG A 120 -10.44 10.56 9.32
C ARG A 120 -10.76 10.25 10.77
N GLU A 121 -11.90 10.66 11.27
CA GLU A 121 -12.35 10.33 12.64
C GLU A 121 -12.41 8.82 12.86
N GLN A 122 -13.00 8.07 11.94
CA GLN A 122 -13.10 6.62 12.04
C GLN A 122 -11.73 5.93 11.99
N ILE A 123 -10.85 6.37 11.11
CA ILE A 123 -9.47 5.84 11.01
C ILE A 123 -8.71 6.12 12.31
N LEU A 124 -8.81 7.33 12.85
CA LEU A 124 -8.20 7.69 14.12
C LEU A 124 -8.69 6.79 15.25
N LYS A 125 -10.01 6.56 15.35
CA LYS A 125 -10.58 5.67 16.37
C LYS A 125 -10.03 4.25 16.30
N VAL A 126 -9.80 3.72 15.11
CA VAL A 126 -9.20 2.38 14.92
C VAL A 126 -7.79 2.33 15.49
N HIS A 127 -6.96 3.31 15.16
CA HIS A 127 -5.58 3.36 15.64
C HIS A 127 -5.46 3.76 17.11
N MET A 128 -6.36 4.58 17.61
CA MET A 128 -6.43 4.99 19.01
C MET A 128 -6.70 3.82 19.97
N LYS A 129 -7.38 2.77 19.52
CA LYS A 129 -7.62 1.57 20.33
C LYS A 129 -6.32 0.84 20.72
N LYS A 130 -5.23 1.09 20.02
CA LYS A 130 -3.95 0.43 20.22
C LYS A 130 -3.03 1.13 21.21
N VAL A 131 -3.40 2.32 21.67
CA VAL A 131 -2.58 3.15 22.57
C VAL A 131 -3.41 3.61 23.77
N PRO A 132 -2.79 3.74 24.96
CA PRO A 132 -3.46 4.32 26.12
C PRO A 132 -3.65 5.82 25.93
N LEU A 133 -4.90 6.29 26.00
CA LEU A 133 -5.25 7.68 25.80
C LEU A 133 -5.72 8.32 27.10
N SER A 134 -5.34 9.58 27.30
CA SER A 134 -5.94 10.39 28.36
C SER A 134 -7.33 10.90 27.97
N LYS A 135 -8.11 11.35 28.95
CA LYS A 135 -9.50 11.71 28.76
C LYS A 135 -9.71 12.96 27.91
N ASP A 136 -8.68 13.78 27.74
CA ASP A 136 -8.73 15.02 26.94
C ASP A 136 -8.65 14.78 25.44
N VAL A 137 -8.34 13.56 25.00
CA VAL A 137 -8.19 13.21 23.58
C VAL A 137 -9.54 12.94 22.93
N ASP A 138 -9.84 13.71 21.89
CA ASP A 138 -11.05 13.57 21.08
C ASP A 138 -10.68 13.36 19.60
N ALA A 139 -11.10 12.23 19.06
CA ALA A 139 -10.84 11.87 17.66
C ALA A 139 -11.41 12.89 16.67
N LEU A 140 -12.57 13.48 16.97
CA LEU A 140 -13.17 14.48 16.09
C LEU A 140 -12.36 15.77 16.02
N VAL A 141 -11.83 16.23 17.15
CA VAL A 141 -10.95 17.41 17.22
C VAL A 141 -9.68 17.18 16.38
N ILE A 142 -9.08 16.01 16.51
CA ILE A 142 -7.88 15.64 15.72
C ILE A 142 -8.23 15.57 14.24
N ALA A 143 -9.35 14.97 13.90
CA ALA A 143 -9.79 14.85 12.51
C ALA A 143 -10.03 16.23 11.86
N ARG A 144 -10.56 17.19 12.58
CA ARG A 144 -10.72 18.58 12.13
C ARG A 144 -9.36 19.27 11.89
N GLY A 145 -8.37 18.94 12.68
CA GLY A 145 -7.03 19.51 12.60
C GLY A 145 -6.10 18.85 11.56
N THR A 146 -6.56 17.82 10.87
CA THR A 146 -5.75 17.02 9.93
C THR A 146 -6.34 16.95 8.51
N PRO A 147 -6.73 18.11 7.91
CA PRO A 147 -7.23 18.08 6.55
C PRO A 147 -6.15 17.59 5.58
N GLY A 148 -6.54 16.78 4.61
CA GLY A 148 -5.63 16.24 3.61
C GLY A 148 -4.74 15.09 4.06
N PHE A 149 -4.89 14.62 5.30
CA PHE A 149 -4.16 13.45 5.77
C PHE A 149 -4.74 12.17 5.17
N SER A 150 -3.85 11.28 4.72
CA SER A 150 -4.18 9.91 4.31
C SER A 150 -4.37 9.01 5.55
N GLY A 151 -4.88 7.79 5.33
CA GLY A 151 -4.93 6.78 6.39
C GLY A 151 -3.55 6.48 6.99
N ALA A 152 -2.52 6.40 6.16
CA ALA A 152 -1.14 6.21 6.60
C ALA A 152 -0.62 7.38 7.44
N ASP A 153 -0.93 8.61 7.04
CA ASP A 153 -0.55 9.81 7.80
C ASP A 153 -1.19 9.81 9.19
N LEU A 154 -2.47 9.42 9.29
CA LEU A 154 -3.18 9.36 10.56
C LEU A 154 -2.65 8.25 11.47
N ALA A 155 -2.31 7.09 10.91
CA ALA A 155 -1.65 6.02 11.67
C ALA A 155 -0.30 6.48 12.21
N ASN A 156 0.50 7.16 11.38
CA ASN A 156 1.78 7.72 11.77
C ASN A 156 1.63 8.80 12.85
N LEU A 157 0.60 9.64 12.77
CA LEU A 157 0.29 10.65 13.79
C LEU A 157 0.12 10.01 15.18
N ILE A 158 -0.67 8.96 15.27
CA ILE A 158 -0.90 8.24 16.53
C ILE A 158 0.41 7.59 17.03
N ASN A 159 1.17 6.99 16.13
CA ASN A 159 2.47 6.38 16.48
C ASN A 159 3.47 7.43 17.00
N GLU A 160 3.61 8.56 16.32
CA GLU A 160 4.49 9.64 16.76
C GLU A 160 4.05 10.25 18.09
N ALA A 161 2.74 10.39 18.31
CA ALA A 161 2.22 10.85 19.60
C ALA A 161 2.58 9.90 20.74
N ALA A 162 2.50 8.59 20.50
CA ALA A 162 2.91 7.58 21.46
C ALA A 162 4.42 7.66 21.77
N LEU A 163 5.25 7.92 20.76
CA LEU A 163 6.69 8.14 20.95
C LEU A 163 6.98 9.40 21.79
N PHE A 164 6.25 10.50 21.57
CA PHE A 164 6.37 11.70 22.42
C PHE A 164 5.97 11.40 23.86
N ALA A 165 4.88 10.69 24.09
CA ALA A 165 4.47 10.28 25.43
C ALA A 165 5.58 9.47 26.13
N ALA A 166 6.19 8.52 25.43
CA ALA A 166 7.28 7.73 25.94
C ALA A 166 8.51 8.58 26.29
N ARG A 167 8.86 9.54 25.45
CA ARG A 167 9.98 10.45 25.71
C ARG A 167 9.79 11.31 26.95
N TYR A 168 8.57 11.74 27.22
CA TYR A 168 8.25 12.53 28.41
C TYR A 168 7.98 11.66 29.65
N GLY A 169 8.07 10.36 29.53
CA GLY A 169 7.78 9.44 30.63
C GLY A 169 6.30 9.36 31.00
N ASP A 170 5.41 9.81 30.11
CA ASP A 170 3.98 9.78 30.32
C ASP A 170 3.39 8.41 29.99
N LYS A 171 2.47 7.94 30.82
CA LYS A 171 1.83 6.61 30.64
C LYS A 171 0.70 6.62 29.61
N LYS A 172 0.17 7.79 29.31
CA LYS A 172 -0.94 7.99 28.40
C LYS A 172 -0.62 9.07 27.38
N VAL A 173 -1.14 8.90 26.17
CA VAL A 173 -1.08 9.93 25.13
C VAL A 173 -2.14 10.99 25.44
N ASN A 174 -1.74 12.23 25.54
CA ASN A 174 -2.61 13.38 25.72
C ASN A 174 -2.68 14.25 24.45
N GLN A 175 -3.54 15.28 24.50
CA GLN A 175 -3.72 16.19 23.36
C GLN A 175 -2.42 16.92 22.98
N ASN A 176 -1.58 17.27 23.95
CA ASN A 176 -0.32 17.93 23.69
C ASN A 176 0.65 17.04 22.88
N HIS A 177 0.71 15.75 23.19
CA HIS A 177 1.52 14.80 22.41
C HIS A 177 1.04 14.73 20.96
N LEU A 178 -0.27 14.77 20.74
CA LEU A 178 -0.85 14.76 19.40
C LEU A 178 -0.57 16.05 18.63
N ASP A 179 -0.63 17.20 19.30
CA ASP A 179 -0.29 18.48 18.69
C ASP A 179 1.18 18.54 18.29
N LEU A 180 2.09 18.08 19.14
CA LEU A 180 3.52 17.98 18.84
C LEU A 180 3.80 17.01 17.67
N ALA A 181 3.12 15.88 17.65
CA ALA A 181 3.24 14.89 16.56
C ALA A 181 2.75 15.46 15.24
N LYS A 182 1.62 16.17 15.27
CA LYS A 182 1.06 16.82 14.08
C LYS A 182 2.04 17.87 13.53
N ASP A 183 2.58 18.71 14.36
CA ASP A 183 3.55 19.73 13.96
C ASP A 183 4.79 19.10 13.32
N LYS A 184 5.30 18.04 13.91
CA LYS A 184 6.44 17.29 13.35
C LYS A 184 6.14 16.73 11.94
N ILE A 185 4.98 16.18 11.74
CA ILE A 185 4.57 15.61 10.45
C ILE A 185 4.39 16.71 9.40
N MET A 186 3.76 17.83 9.78
CA MET A 186 3.49 18.94 8.88
C MET A 186 4.77 19.71 8.48
N MET A 187 5.78 19.75 9.35
CA MET A 187 7.08 20.36 9.04
C MET A 187 7.92 19.50 8.10
N GLY A 188 7.58 18.22 7.96
CA GLY A 188 8.31 17.28 7.12
C GLY A 188 9.66 16.85 7.69
N PRO A 189 10.41 15.99 6.99
CA PRO A 189 11.75 15.62 7.41
C PRO A 189 12.64 16.87 7.37
N GLU A 190 13.38 17.11 8.46
CA GLU A 190 14.41 18.14 8.46
C GLU A 190 15.34 17.93 7.27
N ARG A 191 15.41 18.93 6.41
CA ARG A 191 16.42 18.96 5.35
C ARG A 191 17.77 19.14 6.06
N LYS A 192 18.52 18.03 6.19
CA LYS A 192 19.94 18.08 6.51
C LYS A 192 20.73 18.48 5.28
#